data_953f30890b88192f72ab5f53ce2e1c2b
#
_entry.id   953f30890b88192f72ab5f53ce2e1c2b
#
_cell.length_a   1.000
_cell.length_b   1.000
_cell.length_c   1.000
_cell.angle_alpha   90.00
_cell.angle_beta   90.00
_cell.angle_gamma   90.00
#
_symmetry.space_group_name_H-M   'P 1'
#
loop_
_entity.id
_entity.type
_entity.pdbx_description
1 polymer ?
#
loop_
_entity_poly.entity_id
_entity_poly.type
_entity_poly.pdbx_seq_one_letter_code
_entity_poly.pdbx_strand_id
1 'polypeptide(L)'
;TKGYNSYHGRTPLWKKILIVVLVLLLFGGGAFLYCQNHLVYDENGQVHLELTLVSKKEPQTQPSGGEQDPNDVDFTREEPQGPVIETIAAKELAANALESDPSATLPAEQKTVVLDVKLADGTYTYKPSFQAAGTVGSAVSTENLKKLTAADKYVIARVSALGDTAYAKAHVEDAGLLRTWDQWLWYDYSSECWLDLTKPLTQSYLKQVCKDLTDLGVDEILLENFGWPAVGNMPAMVVPEGTDKPAVITEFLKALREELPKTTALS
;
A
#
# COMPACT_ATOMS: atom_id res chain seq x y z
N THR A 1 -65.32 6.90 -15.59
CA THR A 1 -63.94 7.35 -15.28
C THR A 1 -63.80 7.52 -13.76
N LYS A 2 -63.14 6.58 -13.09
CA LYS A 2 -62.85 6.66 -11.66
C LYS A 2 -61.57 7.47 -11.47
N GLY A 3 -61.69 8.61 -10.75
CA GLY A 3 -60.54 9.43 -10.39
C GLY A 3 -59.57 8.72 -9.43
N TYR A 4 -58.31 8.87 -9.73
CA TYR A 4 -57.20 8.37 -8.91
C TYR A 4 -57.00 9.33 -7.71
N ASN A 5 -57.44 8.95 -6.53
CA ASN A 5 -57.18 9.70 -5.31
C ASN A 5 -55.72 9.52 -4.88
N SER A 6 -54.89 10.54 -5.06
CA SER A 6 -53.52 10.54 -4.50
C SER A 6 -53.59 10.61 -2.95
N TYR A 7 -53.14 9.57 -2.30
CA TYR A 7 -53.12 9.44 -0.86
C TYR A 7 -51.95 10.30 -0.29
N HIS A 8 -52.29 11.52 0.14
CA HIS A 8 -51.39 12.36 0.94
C HIS A 8 -51.55 11.95 2.42
N GLY A 9 -51.02 10.78 2.76
CA GLY A 9 -50.94 10.33 4.14
C GLY A 9 -49.92 11.15 4.91
N ARG A 10 -50.33 11.90 5.94
CA ARG A 10 -49.45 12.50 6.92
C ARG A 10 -48.64 11.38 7.57
N THR A 11 -47.29 11.42 7.43
CA THR A 11 -46.42 10.47 8.06
C THR A 11 -46.71 10.41 9.57
N PRO A 12 -47.02 9.22 10.14
CA PRO A 12 -47.36 9.11 11.55
C PRO A 12 -46.23 9.57 12.44
N LEU A 13 -46.53 10.22 13.54
CA LEU A 13 -45.59 10.83 14.49
C LEU A 13 -44.45 9.88 14.90
N TRP A 14 -44.77 8.57 15.09
CA TRP A 14 -43.76 7.57 15.45
C TRP A 14 -42.66 7.38 14.38
N LYS A 15 -42.97 7.49 13.07
CA LYS A 15 -41.97 7.44 12.00
C LYS A 15 -41.03 8.65 12.02
N LYS A 16 -41.53 9.82 12.37
CA LYS A 16 -40.70 11.02 12.54
C LYS A 16 -39.77 10.87 13.74
N ILE A 17 -40.25 10.33 14.85
CA ILE A 17 -39.46 10.04 16.06
C ILE A 17 -38.38 9.01 15.73
N LEU A 18 -38.72 7.95 15.00
CA LEU A 18 -37.77 6.92 14.60
C LEU A 18 -36.64 7.47 13.72
N ILE A 19 -36.96 8.36 12.77
CA ILE A 19 -35.96 9.05 11.93
C ILE A 19 -35.02 9.91 12.79
N VAL A 20 -35.56 10.68 13.72
CA VAL A 20 -34.77 11.53 14.63
C VAL A 20 -33.83 10.68 15.48
N VAL A 21 -34.30 9.56 16.05
CA VAL A 21 -33.49 8.65 16.83
C VAL A 21 -32.37 8.02 15.98
N LEU A 22 -32.70 7.64 14.74
CA LEU A 22 -31.70 7.06 13.82
C LEU A 22 -30.61 8.06 13.43
N VAL A 23 -30.99 9.32 13.20
CA VAL A 23 -30.06 10.43 12.93
C VAL A 23 -29.16 10.68 14.16
N LEU A 24 -29.73 10.70 15.38
CA LEU A 24 -28.94 10.88 16.61
C LEU A 24 -27.98 9.72 16.85
N LEU A 25 -28.37 8.48 16.53
CA LEU A 25 -27.48 7.31 16.63
C LEU A 25 -26.33 7.39 15.61
N LEU A 26 -26.59 7.85 14.37
CA LEU A 26 -25.56 8.06 13.37
C LEU A 26 -24.55 9.14 13.78
N PHE A 27 -25.03 10.28 14.26
CA PHE A 27 -24.15 11.36 14.74
C PHE A 27 -23.42 10.95 16.02
N GLY A 28 -24.06 10.31 16.96
CA GLY A 28 -23.44 9.81 18.20
C GLY A 28 -22.40 8.72 17.90
N GLY A 29 -22.72 7.77 17.02
CA GLY A 29 -21.78 6.73 16.59
C GLY A 29 -20.58 7.31 15.83
N GLY A 30 -20.81 8.25 14.93
CA GLY A 30 -19.74 8.94 14.21
C GLY A 30 -18.82 9.75 15.14
N ALA A 31 -19.39 10.49 16.09
CA ALA A 31 -18.64 11.23 17.08
C ALA A 31 -17.83 10.30 18.01
N PHE A 32 -18.41 9.15 18.40
CA PHE A 32 -17.72 8.16 19.23
C PHE A 32 -16.52 7.55 18.50
N LEU A 33 -16.68 7.14 17.24
CA LEU A 33 -15.59 6.61 16.41
C LEU A 33 -14.51 7.67 16.15
N TYR A 34 -14.92 8.91 15.93
CA TYR A 34 -13.97 10.03 15.77
C TYR A 34 -13.15 10.26 17.05
N CYS A 35 -13.80 10.27 18.20
CA CYS A 35 -13.11 10.41 19.49
C CYS A 35 -12.17 9.22 19.77
N GLN A 36 -12.59 8.00 19.46
CA GLN A 36 -11.75 6.79 19.66
C GLN A 36 -10.44 6.86 18.86
N ASN A 37 -10.46 7.41 17.65
CA ASN A 37 -9.27 7.56 16.83
C ASN A 37 -8.33 8.71 17.24
N HIS A 38 -8.76 9.58 18.18
CA HIS A 38 -8.00 10.75 18.64
C HIS A 38 -7.68 10.68 20.15
N LEU A 39 -7.86 9.51 20.77
CA LEU A 39 -7.48 9.26 22.15
C LEU A 39 -6.00 8.88 22.20
N VAL A 40 -5.19 9.72 22.85
CA VAL A 40 -3.77 9.46 23.14
C VAL A 40 -3.63 9.14 24.62
N TYR A 41 -2.94 8.05 24.93
CA TYR A 41 -2.62 7.65 26.31
C TYR A 41 -1.23 8.16 26.64
N ASP A 42 -1.09 8.86 27.77
CA ASP A 42 0.22 9.26 28.28
C ASP A 42 0.88 8.12 29.09
N GLU A 43 2.14 8.29 29.44
CA GLU A 43 2.94 7.30 30.21
C GLU A 43 2.36 6.97 31.59
N ASN A 44 1.43 7.78 32.11
CA ASN A 44 0.75 7.61 33.39
C ASN A 44 -0.65 6.99 33.24
N GLY A 45 -1.04 6.59 32.01
CA GLY A 45 -2.35 6.00 31.74
C GLY A 45 -3.51 6.98 31.73
N GLN A 46 -3.26 8.29 31.67
CA GLN A 46 -4.31 9.30 31.54
C GLN A 46 -4.66 9.51 30.07
N VAL A 47 -5.96 9.63 29.78
CA VAL A 47 -6.50 9.77 28.43
C VAL A 47 -6.63 11.25 28.10
N HIS A 48 -5.95 11.66 27.01
CA HIS A 48 -6.08 13.00 26.45
C HIS A 48 -6.71 12.95 25.06
N LEU A 49 -7.62 13.89 24.79
CA LEU A 49 -8.25 14.06 23.48
C LEU A 49 -7.49 15.15 22.71
N GLU A 50 -6.69 14.80 21.71
CA GLU A 50 -6.05 15.76 20.82
C GLU A 50 -6.96 16.12 19.66
N LEU A 51 -7.64 17.26 19.77
CA LEU A 51 -8.35 17.89 18.67
C LEU A 51 -7.38 18.77 17.89
N THR A 52 -6.93 18.31 16.72
CA THR A 52 -6.06 19.09 15.84
C THR A 52 -6.84 20.22 15.18
N LEU A 53 -7.04 21.32 15.89
CA LEU A 53 -7.32 22.62 15.28
C LEU A 53 -5.99 23.11 14.72
N VAL A 54 -5.91 23.27 13.42
CA VAL A 54 -4.71 23.72 12.68
C VAL A 54 -4.16 24.99 13.35
N SER A 55 -3.10 24.86 14.14
CA SER A 55 -2.30 25.95 14.64
C SER A 55 -0.93 25.89 13.97
N LYS A 56 -0.64 26.96 13.24
CA LYS A 56 0.63 27.24 12.57
C LYS A 56 1.74 27.27 13.62
N LYS A 57 2.63 26.27 13.64
CA LYS A 57 3.78 26.24 14.55
C LYS A 57 4.90 27.11 13.97
N GLU A 58 5.29 28.15 14.73
CA GLU A 58 6.54 28.88 14.54
C GLU A 58 7.73 28.03 15.00
N PRO A 59 8.93 28.20 14.41
CA PRO A 59 10.10 27.39 14.75
C PRO A 59 10.65 27.77 16.11
N GLN A 60 10.68 26.82 17.04
CA GLN A 60 11.36 26.99 18.33
C GLN A 60 12.84 26.62 18.19
N THR A 61 13.66 27.57 18.55
CA THR A 61 15.11 27.48 18.77
C THR A 61 15.41 26.55 19.96
N GLN A 62 16.30 25.56 19.73
CA GLN A 62 16.82 24.67 20.76
C GLN A 62 17.71 25.42 21.78
N PRO A 63 17.63 25.06 23.07
CA PRO A 63 18.75 25.30 24.01
C PRO A 63 19.62 24.05 24.11
N SER A 64 20.91 24.29 24.01
CA SER A 64 21.97 23.29 24.16
C SER A 64 22.14 22.91 25.65
N GLY A 65 22.44 21.63 25.88
CA GLY A 65 23.21 21.15 27.00
C GLY A 65 22.55 20.17 27.95
N GLY A 66 23.13 18.96 28.01
CA GLY A 66 23.20 18.18 29.22
C GLY A 66 22.63 16.77 29.21
N GLU A 67 23.52 15.84 29.43
CA GLU A 67 23.37 14.44 29.88
C GLU A 67 22.85 13.39 28.89
N GLN A 68 23.78 12.56 28.43
CA GLN A 68 23.53 11.36 27.65
C GLN A 68 22.86 10.29 28.53
N ASP A 69 21.63 9.92 28.16
CA ASP A 69 20.95 8.73 28.66
C ASP A 69 21.62 7.47 28.08
N PRO A 70 22.00 6.46 28.90
CA PRO A 70 22.64 5.22 28.39
C PRO A 70 21.74 4.34 27.51
N ASN A 71 20.47 4.71 27.30
CA ASN A 71 19.52 4.03 26.42
C ASN A 71 19.25 4.77 25.09
N ASP A 72 19.99 5.83 24.81
CA ASP A 72 19.90 6.52 23.51
C ASP A 72 20.57 5.62 22.44
N VAL A 73 19.77 4.76 21.85
CA VAL A 73 20.18 3.99 20.66
C VAL A 73 20.20 4.99 19.51
N ASP A 74 21.39 5.48 19.20
CA ASP A 74 21.63 6.32 18.02
C ASP A 74 21.32 5.49 16.76
N PHE A 75 20.09 5.64 16.27
CA PHE A 75 19.74 5.22 14.94
C PHE A 75 20.40 6.18 13.95
N THR A 76 21.70 5.99 13.72
CA THR A 76 22.34 6.54 12.53
C THR A 76 21.65 5.91 11.33
N ARG A 77 20.56 6.56 10.89
CA ARG A 77 19.95 6.30 9.61
C ARG A 77 20.99 6.67 8.56
N GLU A 78 21.66 5.67 7.99
CA GLU A 78 22.40 5.90 6.74
C GLU A 78 21.37 6.38 5.72
N GLU A 79 21.40 7.66 5.43
CA GLU A 79 20.56 8.22 4.38
C GLU A 79 20.91 7.51 3.07
N PRO A 80 19.92 7.00 2.35
CA PRO A 80 20.16 6.40 1.04
C PRO A 80 20.84 7.47 0.17
N GLN A 81 22.00 7.15 -0.39
CA GLN A 81 22.72 8.02 -1.34
C GLN A 81 22.02 7.99 -2.71
N GLY A 82 20.72 8.22 -2.73
CA GLY A 82 19.95 8.50 -3.92
C GLY A 82 19.70 10.01 -4.06
N PRO A 83 19.26 10.50 -5.19
CA PRO A 83 18.92 11.91 -5.35
C PRO A 83 17.85 12.27 -4.32
N VAL A 84 18.19 13.19 -3.40
CA VAL A 84 17.24 13.74 -2.42
C VAL A 84 16.25 14.60 -3.21
N ILE A 85 15.04 14.06 -3.40
CA ILE A 85 13.96 14.83 -4.02
C ILE A 85 13.25 15.57 -2.89
N GLU A 86 13.51 16.85 -2.74
CA GLU A 86 12.96 17.72 -1.69
C GLU A 86 11.43 17.87 -1.80
N THR A 87 10.88 17.74 -3.01
CA THR A 87 9.43 17.80 -3.25
C THR A 87 9.07 16.94 -4.45
N ILE A 88 8.24 15.93 -4.26
CA ILE A 88 7.78 15.06 -5.34
C ILE A 88 6.38 15.51 -5.76
N ALA A 89 6.29 16.23 -6.88
CA ALA A 89 5.03 16.45 -7.60
C ALA A 89 4.86 15.32 -8.64
N ALA A 90 4.55 14.13 -8.17
CA ALA A 90 4.37 12.97 -9.03
C ALA A 90 2.98 12.97 -9.68
N LYS A 91 2.92 12.64 -10.96
CA LYS A 91 1.68 12.40 -11.69
C LYS A 91 1.42 10.90 -11.75
N GLU A 92 0.29 10.48 -11.20
CA GLU A 92 -0.18 9.12 -11.36
C GLU A 92 -0.70 8.89 -12.80
N LEU A 93 -0.23 7.83 -13.43
CA LEU A 93 -0.67 7.42 -14.76
C LEU A 93 -1.79 6.39 -14.65
N ALA A 94 -2.72 6.43 -15.61
CA ALA A 94 -3.80 5.43 -15.66
C ALA A 94 -3.23 4.01 -15.85
N ALA A 95 -3.96 2.99 -15.36
CA ALA A 95 -3.52 1.59 -15.44
C ALA A 95 -3.26 1.11 -16.88
N ASN A 96 -3.90 1.69 -17.88
CA ASN A 96 -3.69 1.39 -19.30
C ASN A 96 -2.70 2.35 -20.00
N ALA A 97 -1.98 3.18 -19.28
CA ALA A 97 -1.09 4.19 -19.87
C ALA A 97 -0.03 3.57 -20.79
N LEU A 98 0.41 2.34 -20.49
CA LEU A 98 1.40 1.64 -21.31
C LEU A 98 0.85 1.03 -22.61
N GLU A 99 -0.46 1.07 -22.86
CA GLU A 99 -1.04 0.66 -24.16
C GLU A 99 -0.66 1.63 -25.28
N SER A 100 -0.33 2.86 -24.93
CA SER A 100 0.23 3.88 -25.80
C SER A 100 1.57 4.39 -25.23
N ASP A 101 2.29 5.21 -25.99
CA ASP A 101 3.55 5.81 -25.50
C ASP A 101 3.27 7.00 -24.57
N PRO A 102 3.37 6.86 -23.23
CA PRO A 102 3.04 7.95 -22.33
C PRO A 102 4.09 9.07 -22.37
N SER A 103 5.34 8.78 -22.79
CA SER A 103 6.40 9.79 -22.88
C SER A 103 6.09 10.85 -23.92
N ALA A 104 5.35 10.48 -24.96
CA ALA A 104 4.95 11.40 -26.04
C ALA A 104 3.84 12.38 -25.62
N THR A 105 3.09 12.09 -24.56
CA THR A 105 1.91 12.86 -24.12
C THR A 105 2.13 13.63 -22.83
N LEU A 106 3.15 13.26 -22.05
CA LEU A 106 3.50 13.93 -20.80
C LEU A 106 4.15 15.28 -21.04
N PRO A 107 3.71 16.35 -20.35
CA PRO A 107 4.36 17.64 -20.40
C PRO A 107 5.84 17.56 -20.00
N ALA A 108 6.68 18.43 -20.56
CA ALA A 108 8.11 18.46 -20.27
C ALA A 108 8.40 18.80 -18.78
N GLU A 109 7.56 19.65 -18.19
CA GLU A 109 7.62 20.06 -16.79
C GLU A 109 7.22 18.93 -15.81
N GLN A 110 6.47 17.92 -16.25
CA GLN A 110 6.13 16.76 -15.42
C GLN A 110 7.34 15.84 -15.32
N LYS A 111 8.13 15.99 -14.26
CA LYS A 111 9.39 15.25 -14.10
C LYS A 111 9.21 13.89 -13.44
N THR A 112 8.23 13.71 -12.56
CA THR A 112 8.01 12.47 -11.81
C THR A 112 6.66 11.87 -12.16
N VAL A 113 6.66 10.56 -12.45
CA VAL A 113 5.44 9.80 -12.73
C VAL A 113 5.39 8.53 -11.90
N VAL A 114 4.19 8.14 -11.48
CA VAL A 114 3.91 6.88 -10.79
C VAL A 114 2.99 6.05 -11.68
N LEU A 115 3.29 4.77 -11.84
CA LEU A 115 2.42 3.85 -12.57
C LEU A 115 2.35 2.49 -11.89
N ASP A 116 1.16 1.89 -11.92
CA ASP A 116 0.94 0.52 -11.48
C ASP A 116 1.54 -0.43 -12.51
N VAL A 117 2.55 -1.19 -12.11
CA VAL A 117 3.17 -2.20 -12.98
C VAL A 117 2.75 -3.61 -12.62
N LYS A 118 2.36 -3.85 -11.36
CA LYS A 118 1.82 -5.12 -10.88
C LYS A 118 0.71 -4.88 -9.87
N LEU A 119 -0.46 -5.44 -10.13
CA LEU A 119 -1.69 -5.29 -9.33
C LEU A 119 -1.87 -6.47 -8.36
N ALA A 120 -2.75 -6.30 -7.36
CA ALA A 120 -3.02 -7.30 -6.32
C ALA A 120 -3.75 -8.56 -6.83
N ASP A 121 -4.42 -8.48 -7.97
CA ASP A 121 -4.98 -9.67 -8.64
C ASP A 121 -3.93 -10.52 -9.36
N GLY A 122 -2.69 -10.03 -9.47
CA GLY A 122 -1.57 -10.66 -10.17
C GLY A 122 -1.42 -10.20 -11.63
N THR A 123 -2.16 -9.17 -12.05
CA THR A 123 -2.03 -8.57 -13.39
C THR A 123 -0.78 -7.70 -13.46
N TYR A 124 -0.04 -7.83 -14.56
CA TYR A 124 1.05 -6.93 -14.94
C TYR A 124 0.60 -6.02 -16.08
N THR A 125 0.88 -4.73 -15.99
CA THR A 125 0.54 -3.75 -17.05
C THR A 125 1.56 -3.77 -18.19
N TYR A 126 2.66 -4.48 -18.05
CA TYR A 126 3.69 -4.74 -19.05
C TYR A 126 3.90 -6.26 -19.20
N LYS A 127 4.72 -6.70 -20.15
CA LYS A 127 5.09 -8.12 -20.31
C LYS A 127 6.44 -8.34 -19.60
N PRO A 128 6.47 -9.02 -18.44
CA PRO A 128 7.71 -9.30 -17.73
C PRO A 128 8.61 -10.28 -18.51
N SER A 129 9.91 -10.29 -18.18
CA SER A 129 10.89 -11.19 -18.82
C SER A 129 10.78 -12.64 -18.34
N PHE A 130 9.98 -12.89 -17.31
CA PHE A 130 9.73 -14.21 -16.72
C PHE A 130 8.28 -14.67 -16.93
N GLN A 131 8.01 -15.94 -16.61
CA GLN A 131 6.66 -16.51 -16.69
C GLN A 131 5.81 -16.00 -15.51
N ALA A 132 4.87 -15.09 -15.77
CA ALA A 132 3.89 -14.64 -14.79
C ALA A 132 2.74 -15.63 -14.66
N ALA A 133 2.13 -15.73 -13.48
CA ALA A 133 0.96 -16.55 -13.22
C ALA A 133 -0.35 -15.86 -13.63
N GLY A 134 -0.36 -14.52 -13.62
CA GLY A 134 -1.53 -13.70 -13.97
C GLY A 134 -1.51 -13.17 -15.40
N THR A 135 -2.44 -12.28 -15.66
CA THR A 135 -2.50 -11.55 -16.94
C THR A 135 -1.30 -10.64 -17.10
N VAL A 136 -0.77 -10.55 -18.30
CA VAL A 136 0.37 -9.68 -18.61
C VAL A 136 0.01 -8.71 -19.73
N GLY A 137 0.64 -7.54 -19.70
CA GLY A 137 0.58 -6.58 -20.79
C GLY A 137 1.24 -7.10 -22.06
N SER A 138 1.19 -6.30 -23.12
CA SER A 138 1.75 -6.64 -24.42
C SER A 138 3.27 -6.35 -24.48
N ALA A 139 3.93 -6.87 -25.49
CA ALA A 139 5.30 -6.47 -25.80
C ALA A 139 5.41 -4.96 -26.10
N VAL A 140 4.34 -4.36 -26.67
CA VAL A 140 4.27 -2.91 -26.92
C VAL A 140 4.24 -2.15 -25.59
N SER A 141 3.50 -2.64 -24.60
CA SER A 141 3.47 -2.02 -23.25
C SER A 141 4.86 -2.02 -22.60
N THR A 142 5.64 -3.10 -22.78
CA THR A 142 7.03 -3.16 -22.29
C THR A 142 7.94 -2.17 -23.01
N GLU A 143 7.81 -2.05 -24.33
CA GLU A 143 8.58 -1.06 -25.10
C GLU A 143 8.19 0.39 -24.74
N ASN A 144 6.91 0.63 -24.45
CA ASN A 144 6.45 1.93 -23.98
C ASN A 144 6.96 2.27 -22.56
N LEU A 145 7.07 1.26 -21.68
CA LEU A 145 7.72 1.43 -20.37
C LEU A 145 9.20 1.80 -20.56
N LYS A 146 9.95 1.11 -21.42
CA LYS A 146 11.35 1.43 -21.73
C LYS A 146 11.51 2.85 -22.31
N LYS A 147 10.59 3.30 -23.16
CA LYS A 147 10.63 4.68 -23.66
C LYS A 147 10.39 5.69 -22.54
N LEU A 148 9.48 5.38 -21.62
CA LEU A 148 9.19 6.23 -20.48
C LEU A 148 10.40 6.34 -19.53
N THR A 149 11.07 5.23 -19.23
CA THR A 149 12.27 5.19 -18.38
C THR A 149 13.51 5.80 -19.07
N ALA A 150 13.57 5.77 -20.41
CA ALA A 150 14.61 6.44 -21.19
C ALA A 150 14.36 7.95 -21.37
N ALA A 151 13.17 8.45 -21.05
CA ALA A 151 12.86 9.87 -21.12
C ALA A 151 13.46 10.61 -19.92
N ASP A 152 13.54 11.97 -20.00
CA ASP A 152 13.95 12.81 -18.87
C ASP A 152 12.84 12.89 -17.81
N LYS A 153 12.54 11.73 -17.18
CA LYS A 153 11.51 11.52 -16.18
C LYS A 153 12.04 10.63 -15.06
N TYR A 154 11.58 10.86 -13.84
CA TYR A 154 11.75 9.95 -12.71
C TYR A 154 10.54 9.03 -12.65
N VAL A 155 10.74 7.75 -12.84
CA VAL A 155 9.68 6.74 -13.01
C VAL A 155 9.59 5.89 -11.75
N ILE A 156 8.47 6.00 -11.05
CA ILE A 156 8.14 5.20 -9.87
C ILE A 156 7.22 4.06 -10.32
N ALA A 157 7.70 2.83 -10.22
CA ALA A 157 6.95 1.62 -10.52
C ALA A 157 6.28 1.09 -9.24
N ARG A 158 4.96 1.16 -9.16
CA ARG A 158 4.18 0.65 -8.03
C ARG A 158 3.86 -0.83 -8.22
N VAL A 159 4.21 -1.62 -7.22
CA VAL A 159 4.12 -3.09 -7.21
C VAL A 159 3.30 -3.54 -6.02
N SER A 160 2.17 -4.20 -6.22
CA SER A 160 1.53 -4.97 -5.15
C SER A 160 2.41 -6.18 -4.83
N ALA A 161 3.11 -6.13 -3.70
CA ALA A 161 4.14 -7.10 -3.37
C ALA A 161 3.55 -8.45 -2.91
N LEU A 162 2.95 -8.48 -1.73
CA LEU A 162 2.39 -9.71 -1.15
C LEU A 162 0.91 -9.93 -1.47
N GLY A 163 0.16 -8.91 -1.88
CA GLY A 163 -1.13 -9.08 -2.52
C GLY A 163 -0.93 -9.59 -3.95
N ASP A 164 -1.19 -10.89 -4.20
CA ASP A 164 -1.07 -11.49 -5.54
C ASP A 164 -1.94 -12.73 -5.66
N THR A 165 -3.16 -12.53 -6.09
CA THR A 165 -4.14 -13.60 -6.20
C THR A 165 -3.76 -14.67 -7.24
N ALA A 166 -3.18 -14.26 -8.37
CA ALA A 166 -2.83 -15.20 -9.44
C ALA A 166 -1.63 -16.08 -9.02
N TYR A 167 -0.57 -15.48 -8.48
CA TYR A 167 0.60 -16.23 -8.04
C TYR A 167 0.29 -17.14 -6.84
N ALA A 168 -0.49 -16.64 -5.87
CA ALA A 168 -0.96 -17.44 -4.74
C ALA A 168 -1.75 -18.68 -5.20
N LYS A 169 -2.66 -18.53 -6.17
CA LYS A 169 -3.43 -19.66 -6.72
C LYS A 169 -2.59 -20.66 -7.51
N ALA A 170 -1.55 -20.18 -8.19
CA ALA A 170 -0.62 -21.05 -8.91
C ALA A 170 0.32 -21.83 -7.99
N HIS A 171 0.61 -21.29 -6.78
CA HIS A 171 1.61 -21.82 -5.85
C HIS A 171 1.08 -21.84 -4.41
N VAL A 172 -0.08 -22.52 -4.21
CA VAL A 172 -0.82 -22.50 -2.94
C VAL A 172 0.06 -22.86 -1.75
N GLU A 173 0.75 -24.00 -1.82
CA GLU A 173 1.55 -24.51 -0.69
C GLU A 173 2.91 -23.80 -0.59
N ASP A 174 3.53 -23.46 -1.72
CA ASP A 174 4.91 -22.99 -1.78
C ASP A 174 5.06 -21.47 -1.63
N ALA A 175 4.00 -20.68 -1.92
CA ALA A 175 4.03 -19.23 -1.85
C ALA A 175 2.81 -18.60 -1.15
N GLY A 176 1.62 -19.21 -1.25
CA GLY A 176 0.39 -18.62 -0.72
C GLY A 176 0.35 -18.53 0.80
N LEU A 177 -0.22 -17.44 1.33
CA LEU A 177 -0.61 -17.35 2.73
C LEU A 177 -1.84 -18.25 2.95
N LEU A 178 -1.73 -19.21 3.87
CA LEU A 178 -2.77 -20.21 4.09
C LEU A 178 -3.67 -19.87 5.27
N ARG A 179 -4.85 -20.50 5.33
CA ARG A 179 -5.77 -20.40 6.46
C ARG A 179 -5.82 -21.69 7.28
N THR A 180 -6.12 -21.55 8.54
CA THR A 180 -5.93 -22.61 9.55
C THR A 180 -6.87 -23.81 9.41
N TRP A 181 -8.11 -23.62 8.90
CA TRP A 181 -9.14 -24.69 8.96
C TRP A 181 -9.08 -25.70 7.82
N ASP A 182 -8.55 -25.34 6.65
CA ASP A 182 -8.47 -26.22 5.48
C ASP A 182 -7.14 -26.15 4.73
N GLN A 183 -6.18 -25.39 5.24
CA GLN A 183 -4.87 -25.18 4.63
C GLN A 183 -4.96 -24.66 3.17
N TRP A 184 -6.06 -24.00 2.83
CA TRP A 184 -6.23 -23.32 1.55
C TRP A 184 -5.83 -21.86 1.67
N LEU A 185 -5.84 -21.11 0.55
CA LEU A 185 -5.44 -19.71 0.53
C LEU A 185 -6.25 -18.85 1.50
N TRP A 186 -5.57 -18.06 2.26
CA TRP A 186 -6.15 -16.96 3.01
C TRP A 186 -6.45 -15.79 2.06
N TYR A 187 -7.55 -15.07 2.29
CA TYR A 187 -7.96 -13.89 1.53
C TYR A 187 -8.50 -12.82 2.47
N ASP A 188 -8.33 -11.58 2.05
CA ASP A 188 -8.85 -10.41 2.77
C ASP A 188 -10.33 -10.13 2.44
N TYR A 189 -10.86 -9.02 2.96
CA TYR A 189 -12.24 -8.63 2.69
C TYR A 189 -12.52 -8.20 1.24
N SER A 190 -11.49 -7.88 0.46
CA SER A 190 -11.59 -7.62 -0.98
C SER A 190 -11.52 -8.92 -1.81
N SER A 191 -11.42 -10.08 -1.15
CA SER A 191 -11.23 -11.40 -1.78
C SER A 191 -9.89 -11.56 -2.48
N GLU A 192 -8.91 -10.75 -2.14
CA GLU A 192 -7.54 -10.87 -2.63
C GLU A 192 -6.77 -11.92 -1.82
N CYS A 193 -6.08 -12.82 -2.53
CA CYS A 193 -5.20 -13.79 -1.91
C CYS A 193 -3.81 -13.19 -1.74
N TRP A 194 -3.15 -13.59 -0.65
CA TRP A 194 -1.87 -13.04 -0.24
C TRP A 194 -0.76 -14.09 -0.29
N LEU A 195 0.47 -13.62 -0.43
CA LEU A 195 1.67 -14.43 -0.37
C LEU A 195 2.24 -14.43 1.05
N ASP A 196 2.91 -15.51 1.40
CA ASP A 196 3.61 -15.67 2.69
C ASP A 196 5.10 -15.37 2.50
N LEU A 197 5.56 -14.26 3.09
CA LEU A 197 6.96 -13.82 2.99
C LEU A 197 7.94 -14.76 3.71
N THR A 198 7.48 -15.65 4.59
CA THR A 198 8.35 -16.67 5.21
C THR A 198 8.77 -17.75 4.23
N LYS A 199 8.09 -17.86 3.07
CA LYS A 199 8.32 -18.90 2.07
C LYS A 199 9.40 -18.49 1.06
N PRO A 200 10.39 -19.36 0.80
CA PRO A 200 11.49 -19.03 -0.12
C PRO A 200 11.03 -18.71 -1.55
N LEU A 201 9.95 -19.37 -2.02
CA LEU A 201 9.43 -19.11 -3.37
C LEU A 201 8.85 -17.69 -3.50
N THR A 202 8.14 -17.22 -2.47
CA THR A 202 7.65 -15.83 -2.41
C THR A 202 8.81 -14.83 -2.46
N GLN A 203 9.85 -15.05 -1.67
CA GLN A 203 11.02 -14.19 -1.65
C GLN A 203 11.73 -14.14 -3.00
N SER A 204 11.96 -15.31 -3.60
CA SER A 204 12.59 -15.40 -4.93
C SER A 204 11.76 -14.72 -6.00
N TYR A 205 10.44 -14.88 -5.96
CA TYR A 205 9.52 -14.24 -6.89
C TYR A 205 9.58 -12.71 -6.79
N LEU A 206 9.49 -12.15 -5.59
CA LEU A 206 9.55 -10.69 -5.39
C LEU A 206 10.89 -10.11 -5.84
N LYS A 207 12.01 -10.80 -5.57
CA LYS A 207 13.33 -10.41 -6.06
C LYS A 207 13.38 -10.39 -7.60
N GLN A 208 12.78 -11.40 -8.24
CA GLN A 208 12.70 -11.47 -9.69
C GLN A 208 11.86 -10.33 -10.28
N VAL A 209 10.72 -9.98 -9.67
CA VAL A 209 9.89 -8.83 -10.07
C VAL A 209 10.70 -7.52 -9.98
N CYS A 210 11.35 -7.28 -8.84
CA CYS A 210 12.13 -6.06 -8.63
C CYS A 210 13.32 -5.98 -9.60
N LYS A 211 14.01 -7.10 -9.83
CA LYS A 211 15.11 -7.15 -10.80
C LYS A 211 14.63 -6.84 -12.22
N ASP A 212 13.53 -7.42 -12.67
CA ASP A 212 12.97 -7.20 -13.99
C ASP A 212 12.65 -5.72 -14.23
N LEU A 213 12.05 -5.04 -13.23
CA LEU A 213 11.76 -3.61 -13.28
C LEU A 213 13.05 -2.77 -13.32
N THR A 214 14.05 -3.15 -12.55
CA THR A 214 15.37 -2.48 -12.57
C THR A 214 16.03 -2.62 -13.95
N ASP A 215 15.96 -3.81 -14.57
CA ASP A 215 16.49 -4.06 -15.92
C ASP A 215 15.72 -3.26 -16.99
N LEU A 216 14.49 -2.84 -16.72
CA LEU A 216 13.68 -1.95 -17.56
C LEU A 216 13.96 -0.46 -17.31
N GLY A 217 14.84 -0.14 -16.34
CA GLY A 217 15.32 1.20 -16.08
C GLY A 217 14.41 2.07 -15.22
N VAL A 218 13.55 1.50 -14.37
CA VAL A 218 12.77 2.29 -13.42
C VAL A 218 13.68 2.89 -12.35
N ASP A 219 13.39 4.13 -11.92
CA ASP A 219 14.19 4.84 -10.92
C ASP A 219 13.84 4.44 -9.51
N GLU A 220 12.58 4.09 -9.27
CA GLU A 220 12.08 3.72 -7.94
C GLU A 220 11.05 2.59 -8.04
N ILE A 221 11.13 1.65 -7.11
CA ILE A 221 10.14 0.59 -6.91
C ILE A 221 9.40 0.87 -5.61
N LEU A 222 8.11 1.17 -5.71
CA LEU A 222 7.21 1.37 -4.58
C LEU A 222 6.48 0.06 -4.27
N LEU A 223 6.80 -0.56 -3.12
CA LEU A 223 6.20 -1.81 -2.69
C LEU A 223 4.92 -1.55 -1.89
N GLU A 224 3.77 -1.68 -2.53
CA GLU A 224 2.47 -1.72 -1.85
C GLU A 224 2.14 -3.13 -1.36
N ASN A 225 1.21 -3.23 -0.41
CA ASN A 225 0.82 -4.51 0.19
C ASN A 225 2.04 -5.31 0.69
N PHE A 226 3.07 -4.60 1.16
CA PHE A 226 4.30 -5.20 1.65
C PHE A 226 4.26 -5.33 3.18
N GLY A 227 3.83 -6.51 3.64
CA GLY A 227 3.63 -6.84 5.04
C GLY A 227 2.55 -7.89 5.22
N TRP A 228 2.25 -8.25 6.46
CA TRP A 228 1.09 -9.10 6.73
C TRP A 228 -0.19 -8.30 6.55
N PRO A 229 -1.26 -8.93 5.99
CA PRO A 229 -2.56 -8.25 5.83
C PRO A 229 -3.02 -7.61 7.13
N ALA A 230 -3.60 -6.40 7.04
CA ALA A 230 -4.16 -5.66 8.16
C ALA A 230 -5.69 -5.78 8.25
N VAL A 231 -6.33 -6.31 7.22
CA VAL A 231 -7.79 -6.47 7.13
C VAL A 231 -8.16 -7.89 6.70
N GLY A 232 -9.21 -8.46 7.28
CA GLY A 232 -9.64 -9.83 7.02
C GLY A 232 -9.77 -10.64 8.30
N ASN A 233 -9.92 -11.97 8.18
CA ASN A 233 -9.93 -12.88 9.32
C ASN A 233 -8.48 -13.21 9.75
N MET A 234 -7.87 -12.29 10.49
CA MET A 234 -6.46 -12.39 10.92
C MET A 234 -6.14 -13.65 11.73
N PRO A 235 -6.99 -14.08 12.71
CA PRO A 235 -6.74 -15.31 13.48
C PRO A 235 -6.72 -16.58 12.64
N ALA A 236 -7.25 -16.50 11.42
CA ALA A 236 -7.28 -17.64 10.51
C ALA A 236 -6.00 -17.78 9.65
N MET A 237 -5.07 -16.85 9.71
CA MET A 237 -3.80 -16.95 8.97
C MET A 237 -2.91 -18.02 9.58
N VAL A 238 -2.34 -18.87 8.73
CA VAL A 238 -1.26 -19.76 9.12
C VAL A 238 0.06 -18.99 9.06
N VAL A 239 0.63 -18.73 10.21
CA VAL A 239 1.99 -18.16 10.33
C VAL A 239 2.77 -19.13 11.22
N PRO A 240 3.98 -19.53 10.85
CA PRO A 240 4.78 -20.45 11.67
C PRO A 240 4.92 -19.92 13.10
N GLU A 241 4.83 -20.83 14.09
CA GLU A 241 4.95 -20.45 15.50
C GLU A 241 6.34 -19.81 15.77
N GLY A 242 6.36 -18.73 16.54
CA GLY A 242 7.57 -17.99 16.84
C GLY A 242 8.07 -17.07 15.71
N THR A 243 7.31 -16.89 14.63
CA THR A 243 7.69 -15.96 13.56
C THR A 243 7.75 -14.52 14.08
N ASP A 244 8.92 -13.93 14.05
CA ASP A 244 9.11 -12.48 14.22
C ASP A 244 8.81 -11.78 12.88
N LYS A 245 7.57 -11.34 12.74
CA LYS A 245 7.08 -10.69 11.50
C LYS A 245 7.90 -9.46 11.08
N PRO A 246 8.24 -8.53 11.98
CA PRO A 246 9.15 -7.42 11.67
C PRO A 246 10.54 -7.88 11.20
N ALA A 247 11.13 -8.89 11.85
CA ALA A 247 12.43 -9.40 11.45
C ALA A 247 12.39 -9.99 10.03
N VAL A 248 11.39 -10.80 9.69
CA VAL A 248 11.22 -11.38 8.34
C VAL A 248 11.17 -10.29 7.26
N ILE A 249 10.40 -9.21 7.50
CA ILE A 249 10.31 -8.06 6.59
C ILE A 249 11.68 -7.39 6.45
N THR A 250 12.33 -7.09 7.58
CA THR A 250 13.61 -6.38 7.61
C THR A 250 14.72 -7.17 6.92
N GLU A 251 14.79 -8.48 7.17
CA GLU A 251 15.79 -9.36 6.55
C GLU A 251 15.58 -9.48 5.04
N PHE A 252 14.31 -9.62 4.61
CA PHE A 252 14.01 -9.65 3.19
C PHE A 252 14.38 -8.32 2.51
N LEU A 253 14.02 -7.17 3.09
CA LEU A 253 14.38 -5.86 2.53
C LEU A 253 15.89 -5.65 2.42
N LYS A 254 16.66 -6.08 3.43
CA LYS A 254 18.11 -6.04 3.38
C LYS A 254 18.65 -6.88 2.21
N ALA A 255 18.19 -8.14 2.11
CA ALA A 255 18.60 -9.04 1.04
C ALA A 255 18.19 -8.50 -0.35
N LEU A 256 17.00 -7.94 -0.48
CA LEU A 256 16.54 -7.31 -1.72
C LEU A 256 17.41 -6.10 -2.06
N ARG A 257 17.73 -5.24 -1.09
CA ARG A 257 18.55 -4.04 -1.29
C ARG A 257 19.98 -4.37 -1.75
N GLU A 258 20.53 -5.49 -1.26
CA GLU A 258 21.86 -5.99 -1.67
C GLU A 258 21.90 -6.46 -3.12
N GLU A 259 20.79 -6.99 -3.64
CA GLU A 259 20.68 -7.49 -5.01
C GLU A 259 20.37 -6.39 -6.04
N LEU A 260 19.73 -5.29 -5.61
CA LEU A 260 19.35 -4.20 -6.51
C LEU A 260 20.47 -3.17 -6.66
N PRO A 261 20.63 -2.56 -7.86
CA PRO A 261 21.54 -1.44 -8.05
C PRO A 261 21.24 -0.29 -7.08
N LYS A 262 22.27 0.39 -6.61
CA LYS A 262 22.12 1.57 -5.73
C LYS A 262 21.39 2.74 -6.40
N THR A 263 21.35 2.74 -7.72
CA THR A 263 20.66 3.75 -8.53
C THR A 263 19.14 3.61 -8.52
N THR A 264 18.61 2.42 -8.20
CA THR A 264 17.15 2.22 -8.10
C THR A 264 16.73 2.39 -6.64
N ALA A 265 15.87 3.35 -6.36
CA ALA A 265 15.30 3.55 -5.03
C ALA A 265 14.28 2.43 -4.70
N LEU A 266 14.10 2.14 -3.42
CA LEU A 266 13.11 1.19 -2.90
C LEU A 266 12.33 1.90 -1.77
N SER A 267 10.99 1.98 -1.90
CA SER A 267 10.10 2.65 -0.96
C SER A 267 8.88 1.78 -0.61
#